data_935e698b7d5050d91671e40995e370d6
#
_entry.id   935e698b7d5050d91671e40995e370d6
#
_cell.length_a   1.000
_cell.length_b   1.000
_cell.length_c   1.000
_cell.angle_alpha   90.00
_cell.angle_beta   90.00
_cell.angle_gamma   90.00
#
_symmetry.space_group_name_H-M   'P 1'
#
loop_
_entity.id
_entity.type
_entity.pdbx_description
1 polymer ?
#
loop_
_entity_poly.entity_id
_entity_poly.type
_entity_poly.pdbx_seq_one_letter_code
_entity_poly.pdbx_strand_id
1 'polypeptide(L)'
;MRAKTLWTFGWLLPGVLACVAVAADPPPRPEITGLQIFPARLELNGVRDSRRVLVTGTTATGESIDLTGEAQLQLQGEAARLEADGYVSPVAAGQARLLITAAGRAAEVPVEVRDAQPSPVSFVREIQASMSKVGCNQGTCHGAQDGKNGFKLSLRGYDTEYDYLALVDDLSGRRFNRSVPAQSLMLLKPTQGVPHVGGFLFDEDS
;
A
#
# COMPACT_ATOMS: atom_id res chain seq x y z
N MET A 1 -28.74 -60.20 -59.89
CA MET A 1 -29.44 -59.63 -58.74
C MET A 1 -28.52 -59.73 -57.51
N ARG A 2 -27.94 -58.58 -57.02
CA ARG A 2 -27.08 -58.58 -55.86
C ARG A 2 -27.80 -57.73 -54.79
N ALA A 3 -28.09 -58.30 -53.66
CA ALA A 3 -28.70 -57.69 -52.51
C ALA A 3 -27.65 -56.81 -51.78
N LYS A 4 -27.93 -55.52 -51.48
CA LYS A 4 -27.13 -54.60 -50.68
C LYS A 4 -27.62 -54.67 -49.23
N THR A 5 -26.79 -55.17 -48.32
CA THR A 5 -27.05 -55.18 -46.90
C THR A 5 -26.64 -53.77 -46.33
N LEU A 6 -27.61 -53.03 -45.75
CA LEU A 6 -27.37 -51.79 -45.03
C LEU A 6 -27.01 -52.14 -43.58
N TRP A 7 -25.81 -51.68 -43.14
CA TRP A 7 -25.40 -51.67 -41.75
C TRP A 7 -25.77 -50.35 -41.12
N THR A 8 -26.65 -50.36 -40.13
CA THR A 8 -26.96 -49.16 -39.31
C THR A 8 -26.01 -49.15 -38.14
N PHE A 9 -25.10 -48.15 -38.12
CA PHE A 9 -24.25 -47.88 -36.95
C PHE A 9 -25.04 -47.06 -35.94
N GLY A 10 -25.41 -47.64 -34.81
CA GLY A 10 -25.98 -46.94 -33.68
C GLY A 10 -24.88 -46.18 -32.91
N TRP A 11 -24.99 -44.87 -32.84
CA TRP A 11 -24.13 -44.01 -32.00
C TRP A 11 -24.67 -44.03 -30.57
N LEU A 12 -23.94 -44.70 -29.65
CA LEU A 12 -24.12 -44.54 -28.22
C LEU A 12 -23.41 -43.23 -27.78
N LEU A 13 -24.21 -42.22 -27.40
CA LEU A 13 -23.71 -41.02 -26.76
C LEU A 13 -23.37 -41.32 -25.29
N PRO A 14 -22.15 -41.08 -24.79
CA PRO A 14 -21.86 -41.19 -23.38
C PRO A 14 -22.55 -40.06 -22.63
N GLY A 15 -23.41 -40.38 -21.68
CA GLY A 15 -24.03 -39.45 -20.76
C GLY A 15 -22.97 -38.80 -19.88
N VAL A 16 -22.75 -37.51 -20.04
CA VAL A 16 -21.91 -36.71 -19.13
C VAL A 16 -22.70 -36.45 -17.85
N LEU A 17 -22.37 -37.19 -16.77
CA LEU A 17 -22.86 -36.87 -15.44
C LEU A 17 -22.20 -35.54 -15.00
N ALA A 18 -22.92 -34.43 -15.06
CA ALA A 18 -22.50 -33.17 -14.48
C ALA A 18 -22.59 -33.28 -12.95
N CYS A 19 -21.46 -33.41 -12.26
CA CYS A 19 -21.37 -33.22 -10.82
C CYS A 19 -21.63 -31.75 -10.52
N VAL A 20 -22.80 -31.41 -10.00
CA VAL A 20 -23.07 -30.08 -9.42
C VAL A 20 -22.37 -30.05 -8.07
N ALA A 21 -21.23 -29.34 -8.00
CA ALA A 21 -20.60 -29.03 -6.74
C ALA A 21 -21.50 -28.01 -6.01
N VAL A 22 -22.17 -28.45 -4.96
CA VAL A 22 -22.83 -27.54 -4.01
C VAL A 22 -21.74 -26.83 -3.26
N ALA A 23 -21.56 -25.54 -3.53
CA ALA A 23 -20.69 -24.68 -2.73
C ALA A 23 -21.30 -24.63 -1.31
N ALA A 24 -20.55 -25.12 -0.32
CA ALA A 24 -20.93 -24.95 1.08
C ALA A 24 -20.96 -23.46 1.39
N ASP A 25 -22.00 -23.01 2.09
CA ASP A 25 -22.04 -21.64 2.58
C ASP A 25 -20.78 -21.35 3.44
N PRO A 26 -20.17 -20.15 3.29
CA PRO A 26 -19.04 -19.78 4.12
C PRO A 26 -19.44 -19.86 5.60
N PRO A 27 -18.54 -20.27 6.50
CA PRO A 27 -18.85 -20.37 7.92
C PRO A 27 -19.32 -18.99 8.44
N PRO A 28 -20.28 -18.97 9.38
CA PRO A 28 -20.77 -17.73 9.95
C PRO A 28 -19.62 -16.95 10.56
N ARG A 29 -19.57 -15.62 10.28
CA ARG A 29 -18.54 -14.75 10.82
C ARG A 29 -18.63 -14.75 12.35
N PRO A 30 -17.49 -14.87 13.08
CA PRO A 30 -17.51 -14.88 14.53
C PRO A 30 -18.03 -13.54 15.06
N GLU A 31 -18.76 -13.57 16.17
CA GLU A 31 -19.31 -12.39 16.82
C GLU A 31 -18.17 -11.55 17.41
N ILE A 32 -18.14 -10.25 17.08
CA ILE A 32 -17.19 -9.29 17.62
C ILE A 32 -17.69 -8.74 18.93
N THR A 33 -16.98 -8.97 20.01
CA THR A 33 -17.32 -8.54 21.37
C THR A 33 -16.65 -7.21 21.78
N GLY A 34 -15.56 -6.82 21.10
CA GLY A 34 -14.81 -5.59 21.37
C GLY A 34 -14.16 -5.01 20.13
N LEU A 35 -13.85 -3.71 20.16
CA LEU A 35 -12.96 -3.05 19.17
C LEU A 35 -11.71 -2.54 19.88
N GLN A 36 -10.58 -2.73 19.22
CA GLN A 36 -9.31 -2.14 19.59
C GLN A 36 -8.79 -1.30 18.42
N ILE A 37 -8.43 -0.05 18.69
CA ILE A 37 -7.94 0.87 17.68
C ILE A 37 -6.48 1.23 17.97
N PHE A 38 -5.64 1.14 16.95
CA PHE A 38 -4.24 1.52 17.06
C PHE A 38 -3.83 2.47 15.91
N PRO A 39 -3.15 3.57 16.24
CA PRO A 39 -2.91 4.11 17.58
C PRO A 39 -4.20 4.65 18.23
N ALA A 40 -4.26 4.69 19.56
CA ALA A 40 -5.41 5.17 20.31
C ALA A 40 -5.64 6.70 20.21
N ARG A 41 -4.67 7.43 19.67
CA ARG A 41 -4.75 8.86 19.31
C ARG A 41 -3.89 9.13 18.09
N LEU A 42 -4.28 10.11 17.28
CA LEU A 42 -3.49 10.60 16.15
C LEU A 42 -2.87 11.95 16.51
N GLU A 43 -1.55 12.05 16.37
CA GLU A 43 -0.80 13.30 16.48
C GLU A 43 -0.18 13.58 15.12
N LEU A 44 -0.59 14.67 14.48
CA LEU A 44 -0.13 15.09 13.17
C LEU A 44 0.75 16.33 13.28
N ASN A 45 1.92 16.30 12.63
CA ASN A 45 2.90 17.35 12.72
C ASN A 45 3.51 17.66 11.35
N GLY A 46 3.07 18.74 10.72
CA GLY A 46 3.46 19.14 9.38
C GLY A 46 2.54 18.60 8.29
N VAL A 47 2.44 19.34 7.20
CA VAL A 47 1.46 19.12 6.11
C VAL A 47 1.52 17.74 5.45
N ARG A 48 2.63 17.02 5.59
CA ARG A 48 2.83 15.67 5.01
C ARG A 48 2.68 14.53 6.02
N ASP A 49 2.31 14.81 7.28
CA ASP A 49 2.15 13.77 8.31
C ASP A 49 0.74 13.18 8.28
N SER A 50 0.45 12.37 7.28
CA SER A 50 -0.81 11.64 7.19
C SER A 50 -0.73 10.31 7.95
N ARG A 51 -1.80 9.96 8.69
CA ARG A 51 -1.86 8.76 9.53
C ARG A 51 -3.12 7.97 9.26
N ARG A 52 -3.01 6.65 9.40
CA ARG A 52 -4.12 5.71 9.33
C ARG A 52 -4.23 4.93 10.63
N VAL A 53 -5.43 4.52 10.98
CA VAL A 53 -5.69 3.64 12.13
C VAL A 53 -5.85 2.19 11.69
N LEU A 54 -5.43 1.26 12.54
CA LEU A 54 -5.75 -0.15 12.47
C LEU A 54 -6.96 -0.41 13.37
N VAL A 55 -7.96 -1.09 12.84
CA VAL A 55 -9.18 -1.46 13.56
C VAL A 55 -9.20 -2.96 13.74
N THR A 56 -9.10 -3.42 14.98
CA THR A 56 -9.10 -4.85 15.32
C THR A 56 -10.34 -5.20 16.11
N GLY A 57 -11.09 -6.19 15.65
CA GLY A 57 -12.19 -6.80 16.40
C GLY A 57 -11.69 -7.93 17.30
N THR A 58 -12.21 -8.03 18.51
CA THR A 58 -11.96 -9.17 19.41
C THR A 58 -13.22 -10.03 19.50
N THR A 59 -13.09 -11.34 19.32
CA THR A 59 -14.18 -12.30 19.44
C THR A 59 -14.40 -12.72 20.91
N ALA A 60 -15.50 -13.41 21.19
CA ALA A 60 -15.76 -13.99 22.51
C ALA A 60 -14.71 -15.02 22.93
N THR A 61 -14.00 -15.63 21.99
CA THR A 61 -12.90 -16.59 22.23
C THR A 61 -11.55 -15.91 22.41
N GLY A 62 -11.48 -14.56 22.30
CA GLY A 62 -10.24 -13.80 22.39
C GLY A 62 -9.43 -13.73 21.08
N GLU A 63 -9.96 -14.22 19.98
CA GLU A 63 -9.33 -14.12 18.66
C GLU A 63 -9.42 -12.70 18.13
N SER A 64 -8.36 -12.24 17.45
CA SER A 64 -8.27 -10.91 16.85
C SER A 64 -8.53 -10.98 15.35
N ILE A 65 -9.41 -10.11 14.84
CA ILE A 65 -9.79 -10.03 13.43
C ILE A 65 -9.52 -8.60 12.94
N ASP A 66 -8.82 -8.46 11.82
CA ASP A 66 -8.62 -7.17 11.17
C ASP A 66 -9.92 -6.70 10.51
N LEU A 67 -10.45 -5.57 10.98
CA LEU A 67 -11.65 -4.91 10.48
C LEU A 67 -11.33 -3.57 9.79
N THR A 68 -10.07 -3.25 9.58
CA THR A 68 -9.63 -1.95 9.04
C THR A 68 -10.24 -1.65 7.67
N GLY A 69 -10.33 -2.66 6.80
CA GLY A 69 -10.90 -2.51 5.46
C GLY A 69 -12.44 -2.41 5.42
N GLU A 70 -13.11 -2.76 6.52
CA GLU A 70 -14.58 -2.77 6.63
C GLU A 70 -15.10 -1.65 7.52
N ALA A 71 -14.20 -0.99 8.24
CA ALA A 71 -14.55 0.08 9.16
C ALA A 71 -15.08 1.31 8.41
N GLN A 72 -16.20 1.83 8.86
CA GLN A 72 -16.71 3.12 8.44
C GLN A 72 -16.04 4.20 9.28
N LEU A 73 -15.40 5.16 8.61
CA LEU A 73 -14.68 6.25 9.22
C LEU A 73 -15.42 7.56 8.95
N GLN A 74 -15.54 8.39 9.97
CA GLN A 74 -16.09 9.74 9.86
C GLN A 74 -15.23 10.70 10.69
N LEU A 75 -14.77 11.79 10.09
CA LEU A 75 -14.00 12.81 10.79
C LEU A 75 -14.93 13.97 11.19
N GLN A 76 -14.79 14.41 12.43
CA GLN A 76 -15.44 15.61 12.98
C GLN A 76 -14.40 16.65 13.34
N GLY A 77 -14.62 17.91 12.93
CA GLY A 77 -13.69 19.03 13.13
C GLY A 77 -12.99 19.43 11.83
N GLU A 78 -12.38 20.63 11.83
CA GLU A 78 -11.77 21.24 10.65
C GLU A 78 -10.24 21.18 10.65
N ALA A 79 -9.62 20.69 11.73
CA ALA A 79 -8.16 20.62 11.87
C ALA A 79 -7.52 19.59 10.93
N ALA A 80 -8.26 18.56 10.53
CA ALA A 80 -7.81 17.49 9.66
C ALA A 80 -8.85 17.15 8.59
N ARG A 81 -8.47 16.38 7.58
CA ARG A 81 -9.38 15.79 6.59
C ARG A 81 -9.18 14.27 6.52
N LEU A 82 -10.26 13.57 6.19
CA LEU A 82 -10.23 12.13 5.93
C LEU A 82 -10.15 11.90 4.43
N GLU A 83 -9.11 11.20 3.99
CA GLU A 83 -8.90 10.83 2.59
C GLU A 83 -9.71 9.57 2.23
N ALA A 84 -9.95 9.35 0.95
CA ALA A 84 -10.74 8.21 0.46
C ALA A 84 -10.12 6.84 0.80
N ASP A 85 -8.81 6.77 0.98
CA ASP A 85 -8.06 5.57 1.36
C ASP A 85 -7.97 5.36 2.88
N GLY A 86 -8.64 6.20 3.68
CA GLY A 86 -8.71 6.11 5.13
C GLY A 86 -7.56 6.80 5.89
N TYR A 87 -6.71 7.55 5.20
CA TYR A 87 -5.72 8.40 5.86
C TYR A 87 -6.35 9.67 6.41
N VAL A 88 -5.87 10.10 7.57
CA VAL A 88 -6.21 11.39 8.18
C VAL A 88 -5.03 12.33 7.96
N SER A 89 -5.27 13.42 7.24
CA SER A 89 -4.27 14.41 6.84
C SER A 89 -4.49 15.74 7.54
N PRO A 90 -3.44 16.48 7.94
CA PRO A 90 -3.57 17.77 8.60
C PRO A 90 -4.06 18.86 7.64
N VAL A 91 -4.90 19.77 8.15
CA VAL A 91 -5.38 20.97 7.45
C VAL A 91 -4.92 22.23 8.15
N ALA A 92 -5.11 22.30 9.47
CA ALA A 92 -4.72 23.43 10.30
C ALA A 92 -4.42 22.95 11.72
N ALA A 93 -3.60 23.69 12.47
CA ALA A 93 -3.37 23.40 13.88
C ALA A 93 -4.72 23.40 14.65
N GLY A 94 -4.94 22.40 15.48
CA GLY A 94 -6.20 22.26 16.23
C GLY A 94 -6.53 20.80 16.54
N GLN A 95 -7.79 20.56 16.89
CA GLN A 95 -8.28 19.25 17.28
C GLN A 95 -9.42 18.79 16.37
N ALA A 96 -9.47 17.49 16.15
CA ALA A 96 -10.55 16.79 15.46
C ALA A 96 -10.80 15.44 16.16
N ARG A 97 -11.82 14.71 15.71
CA ARG A 97 -12.16 13.39 16.22
C ARG A 97 -12.46 12.46 15.06
N LEU A 98 -11.86 11.29 15.07
CA LEU A 98 -12.15 10.23 14.11
C LEU A 98 -13.14 9.26 14.75
N LEU A 99 -14.36 9.23 14.23
CA LEU A 99 -15.40 8.26 14.61
C LEU A 99 -15.24 7.01 13.73
N ILE A 100 -15.27 5.86 14.37
CA ILE A 100 -15.03 4.56 13.75
C ILE A 100 -16.22 3.65 14.07
N THR A 101 -16.82 3.06 13.05
CA THR A 101 -17.87 2.05 13.24
C THR A 101 -17.48 0.79 12.48
N ALA A 102 -17.43 -0.34 13.17
CA ALA A 102 -17.15 -1.65 12.60
C ALA A 102 -17.89 -2.75 13.36
N ALA A 103 -18.44 -3.74 12.66
CA ALA A 103 -19.18 -4.87 13.23
C ALA A 103 -20.26 -4.45 14.25
N GLY A 104 -20.99 -3.35 13.99
CA GLY A 104 -22.04 -2.82 14.87
C GLY A 104 -21.53 -2.15 16.15
N ARG A 105 -20.24 -1.91 16.28
CA ARG A 105 -19.61 -1.23 17.43
C ARG A 105 -19.00 0.09 16.98
N ALA A 106 -18.94 1.05 17.90
CA ALA A 106 -18.36 2.37 17.66
C ALA A 106 -17.16 2.62 18.59
N ALA A 107 -16.19 3.36 18.08
CA ALA A 107 -15.04 3.88 18.82
C ALA A 107 -14.72 5.30 18.36
N GLU A 108 -14.00 6.05 19.17
CA GLU A 108 -13.54 7.40 18.87
C GLU A 108 -12.04 7.51 19.10
N VAL A 109 -11.34 8.16 18.16
CA VAL A 109 -9.91 8.46 18.26
C VAL A 109 -9.73 9.97 18.21
N PRO A 110 -9.14 10.57 19.26
CA PRO A 110 -8.78 11.98 19.22
C PRO A 110 -7.66 12.24 18.21
N VAL A 111 -7.81 13.32 17.45
CA VAL A 111 -6.86 13.79 16.45
C VAL A 111 -6.36 15.16 16.87
N GLU A 112 -5.06 15.29 17.07
CA GLU A 112 -4.38 16.55 17.36
C GLU A 112 -3.47 16.93 16.21
N VAL A 113 -3.74 18.06 15.57
CA VAL A 113 -2.84 18.65 14.59
C VAL A 113 -2.03 19.73 15.29
N ARG A 114 -0.74 19.49 15.51
CA ARG A 114 0.16 20.44 16.18
C ARG A 114 0.62 21.53 15.24
N ASP A 115 0.89 21.14 14.00
CA ASP A 115 1.35 22.04 12.95
C ASP A 115 0.91 21.50 11.59
N ALA A 116 0.50 22.38 10.69
CA ALA A 116 0.18 22.09 9.29
C ALA A 116 1.10 22.83 8.32
N GLN A 117 2.19 23.40 8.81
CA GLN A 117 3.15 24.12 7.97
C GLN A 117 4.06 23.15 7.20
N PRO A 118 4.53 23.53 6.01
CA PRO A 118 5.54 22.76 5.30
C PRO A 118 6.82 22.62 6.15
N SER A 119 7.21 21.40 6.45
CA SER A 119 8.47 21.09 7.10
C SER A 119 9.53 20.69 6.07
N PRO A 120 10.85 20.86 6.35
CA PRO A 120 11.91 20.34 5.49
C PRO A 120 11.72 18.83 5.25
N VAL A 121 11.96 18.40 4.01
CA VAL A 121 11.90 16.96 3.67
C VAL A 121 13.01 16.22 4.41
N SER A 122 12.64 15.17 5.11
CA SER A 122 13.61 14.29 5.78
C SER A 122 14.05 13.20 4.82
N PHE A 123 15.33 13.17 4.46
CA PHE A 123 15.85 12.10 3.63
C PHE A 123 15.57 10.72 4.22
N VAL A 124 15.85 10.53 5.51
CA VAL A 124 15.68 9.24 6.20
C VAL A 124 14.21 8.81 6.26
N ARG A 125 13.34 9.71 6.74
CA ARG A 125 11.94 9.36 7.03
C ARG A 125 11.05 9.35 5.82
N GLU A 126 11.37 10.13 4.80
CA GLU A 126 10.52 10.30 3.62
C GLU A 126 11.15 9.65 2.38
N ILE A 127 12.36 10.08 1.97
CA ILE A 127 12.96 9.61 0.72
C ILE A 127 13.46 8.17 0.83
N GLN A 128 14.29 7.88 1.84
CA GLN A 128 14.85 6.55 2.04
C GLN A 128 13.76 5.52 2.36
N ALA A 129 12.76 5.90 3.17
CA ALA A 129 11.61 5.04 3.46
C ALA A 129 10.81 4.71 2.20
N SER A 130 10.55 5.69 1.33
CA SER A 130 9.87 5.48 0.05
C SER A 130 10.68 4.57 -0.87
N MET A 131 11.99 4.80 -1.02
CA MET A 131 12.88 3.94 -1.82
C MET A 131 12.89 2.50 -1.31
N SER A 132 12.85 2.30 0.01
CA SER A 132 12.81 0.97 0.62
C SER A 132 11.47 0.29 0.40
N LYS A 133 10.37 1.03 0.50
CA LYS A 133 9.01 0.53 0.26
C LYS A 133 8.84 0.02 -1.17
N VAL A 134 9.31 0.77 -2.16
CA VAL A 134 9.20 0.37 -3.58
C VAL A 134 10.35 -0.53 -4.05
N GLY A 135 11.30 -0.88 -3.17
CA GLY A 135 12.31 -1.90 -3.42
C GLY A 135 13.60 -1.43 -4.09
N CYS A 136 13.84 -0.13 -4.24
CA CYS A 136 15.04 0.39 -4.91
C CYS A 136 16.35 -0.13 -4.29
N ASN A 137 16.41 -0.23 -2.96
CA ASN A 137 17.58 -0.66 -2.19
C ASN A 137 17.55 -2.14 -1.76
N GLN A 138 16.73 -2.97 -2.42
CA GLN A 138 16.76 -4.42 -2.21
C GLN A 138 18.01 -5.06 -2.82
N GLY A 139 18.37 -6.26 -2.32
CA GLY A 139 19.57 -7.00 -2.74
C GLY A 139 19.52 -7.47 -4.20
N THR A 140 18.36 -7.52 -4.83
CA THR A 140 18.19 -7.80 -6.26
C THR A 140 18.25 -6.54 -7.14
N CYS A 141 18.14 -5.36 -6.52
CA CYS A 141 18.15 -4.05 -7.14
C CYS A 141 19.45 -3.29 -6.79
N HIS A 142 19.36 -2.00 -6.48
CA HIS A 142 20.53 -1.16 -6.20
C HIS A 142 21.20 -1.46 -4.85
N GLY A 143 20.56 -2.22 -3.95
CA GLY A 143 21.17 -2.75 -2.73
C GLY A 143 22.05 -4.01 -2.94
N ALA A 144 22.23 -4.48 -4.17
CA ALA A 144 23.19 -5.55 -4.50
C ALA A 144 24.63 -5.11 -4.16
N GLN A 145 25.52 -6.08 -3.94
CA GLN A 145 26.93 -5.82 -3.59
C GLN A 145 27.59 -4.80 -4.52
N ASP A 146 27.36 -4.90 -5.82
CA ASP A 146 27.92 -4.01 -6.85
C ASP A 146 26.90 -3.00 -7.39
N GLY A 147 25.70 -2.94 -6.79
CA GLY A 147 24.59 -2.14 -7.29
C GLY A 147 24.09 -2.58 -8.68
N LYS A 148 23.55 -1.67 -9.46
CA LYS A 148 23.08 -1.91 -10.86
C LYS A 148 23.48 -0.73 -11.74
N ASN A 149 24.17 -1.00 -12.84
CA ASN A 149 24.55 0.00 -13.84
C ASN A 149 25.22 1.26 -13.25
N GLY A 150 26.17 1.06 -12.31
CA GLY A 150 26.90 2.15 -11.65
C GLY A 150 26.07 2.96 -10.64
N PHE A 151 24.89 2.48 -10.26
CA PHE A 151 24.14 3.01 -9.14
C PHE A 151 24.00 1.96 -8.04
N LYS A 152 24.58 2.27 -6.89
CA LYS A 152 24.55 1.43 -5.70
C LYS A 152 23.92 2.20 -4.56
N LEU A 153 23.10 1.50 -3.79
CA LEU A 153 22.57 1.93 -2.50
C LEU A 153 23.00 0.93 -1.43
N SER A 154 22.94 1.34 -0.18
CA SER A 154 23.09 0.42 0.92
C SER A 154 21.89 -0.55 0.97
N LEU A 155 22.14 -1.78 1.40
CA LEU A 155 21.07 -2.78 1.49
C LEU A 155 20.02 -2.33 2.50
N ARG A 156 18.77 -2.15 2.02
CA ARG A 156 17.62 -1.73 2.83
C ARG A 156 17.80 -0.41 3.58
N GLY A 157 18.67 0.47 3.09
CA GLY A 157 18.90 1.78 3.71
C GLY A 157 19.75 1.71 4.99
N TYR A 158 20.62 0.71 5.11
CA TYR A 158 21.49 0.53 6.27
C TYR A 158 22.43 1.72 6.51
N ASP A 159 22.94 2.32 5.44
CA ASP A 159 23.87 3.46 5.48
C ASP A 159 23.22 4.67 4.78
N THR A 160 22.59 5.50 5.58
CA THR A 160 21.83 6.66 5.09
C THR A 160 22.70 7.74 4.46
N GLU A 161 23.90 7.96 5.00
CA GLU A 161 24.83 8.97 4.49
C GLU A 161 25.36 8.54 3.13
N TYR A 162 25.79 7.27 3.02
CA TYR A 162 26.16 6.68 1.74
C TYR A 162 25.05 6.80 0.69
N ASP A 163 23.82 6.45 1.05
CA ASP A 163 22.66 6.51 0.14
C ASP A 163 22.38 7.93 -0.32
N TYR A 164 22.50 8.90 0.60
CA TYR A 164 22.33 10.32 0.27
C TYR A 164 23.40 10.77 -0.75
N LEU A 165 24.67 10.51 -0.50
CA LEU A 165 25.77 10.88 -1.38
C LEU A 165 25.68 10.15 -2.72
N ALA A 166 25.33 8.87 -2.72
CA ALA A 166 25.09 8.10 -3.95
C ALA A 166 24.02 8.71 -4.84
N LEU A 167 23.01 9.37 -4.26
CA LEU A 167 21.96 10.04 -5.01
C LEU A 167 22.36 11.42 -5.49
N VAL A 168 22.90 12.26 -4.62
CA VAL A 168 23.04 13.70 -4.88
C VAL A 168 24.40 14.09 -5.46
N ASP A 169 25.44 13.30 -5.23
CA ASP A 169 26.82 13.66 -5.55
C ASP A 169 27.47 12.77 -6.62
N ASP A 170 27.22 11.46 -6.58
CA ASP A 170 27.77 10.51 -7.53
C ASP A 170 27.55 10.93 -8.98
N LEU A 171 28.59 10.81 -9.82
CA LEU A 171 28.57 11.16 -11.23
C LEU A 171 28.09 12.61 -11.46
N SER A 172 28.57 13.52 -10.61
CA SER A 172 28.20 14.95 -10.64
C SER A 172 26.69 15.18 -10.51
N GLY A 173 26.02 14.38 -9.70
CA GLY A 173 24.59 14.53 -9.40
C GLY A 173 23.66 14.23 -10.58
N ARG A 174 24.12 13.45 -11.58
CA ARG A 174 23.32 13.18 -12.79
C ARG A 174 21.92 12.56 -12.54
N ARG A 175 21.69 12.06 -11.32
CA ARG A 175 20.41 11.45 -10.98
C ARG A 175 19.31 12.47 -10.73
N PHE A 176 19.68 13.71 -10.46
CA PHE A 176 18.76 14.83 -10.23
C PHE A 176 18.89 15.91 -11.29
N ASN A 177 17.75 16.34 -11.80
CA ASN A 177 17.64 17.57 -12.58
C ASN A 177 17.11 18.68 -11.67
N ARG A 178 18.02 19.53 -11.20
CA ARG A 178 17.66 20.60 -10.26
C ARG A 178 16.82 21.72 -10.91
N SER A 179 16.93 21.88 -12.24
CA SER A 179 16.18 22.88 -12.99
C SER A 179 14.76 22.39 -13.32
N VAL A 180 14.60 21.11 -13.59
CA VAL A 180 13.31 20.47 -13.89
C VAL A 180 13.21 19.15 -13.12
N PRO A 181 12.83 19.18 -11.83
CA PRO A 181 12.87 18.01 -10.95
C PRO A 181 12.14 16.77 -11.50
N ALA A 182 11.01 16.96 -12.18
CA ALA A 182 10.25 15.86 -12.81
C ALA A 182 11.07 15.10 -13.89
N GLN A 183 12.10 15.73 -14.46
CA GLN A 183 13.01 15.08 -15.42
C GLN A 183 14.23 14.43 -14.76
N SER A 184 14.23 14.27 -13.47
CA SER A 184 15.29 13.55 -12.76
C SER A 184 15.25 12.07 -13.10
N LEU A 185 16.43 11.45 -13.37
CA LEU A 185 16.53 10.00 -13.60
C LEU A 185 16.01 9.19 -12.41
N MET A 186 16.06 9.77 -11.23
CA MET A 186 15.52 9.19 -10.00
C MET A 186 14.00 9.01 -10.05
N LEU A 187 13.28 9.81 -10.83
CA LEU A 187 11.84 9.70 -11.09
C LEU A 187 11.57 8.97 -12.40
N LEU A 188 12.21 9.37 -13.50
CA LEU A 188 11.97 8.82 -14.83
C LEU A 188 12.23 7.31 -14.93
N LYS A 189 13.18 6.78 -14.15
CA LYS A 189 13.50 5.35 -14.18
C LYS A 189 12.37 4.51 -13.56
N PRO A 190 11.95 4.72 -12.32
CA PRO A 190 10.91 3.90 -11.69
C PRO A 190 9.50 4.12 -12.25
N THR A 191 9.22 5.28 -12.89
CA THR A 191 7.96 5.54 -13.62
C THR A 191 8.00 5.07 -15.07
N GLN A 192 9.15 4.54 -15.53
CA GLN A 192 9.37 4.13 -16.93
C GLN A 192 9.27 5.28 -17.96
N GLY A 193 9.40 6.51 -17.55
CA GLY A 193 9.63 7.62 -18.48
C GLY A 193 10.91 7.47 -19.31
N VAL A 194 11.86 6.65 -18.82
CA VAL A 194 12.99 6.10 -19.56
C VAL A 194 13.19 4.61 -19.23
N PRO A 195 13.84 3.82 -20.11
CA PRO A 195 13.99 2.37 -19.87
C PRO A 195 14.63 2.04 -18.52
N HIS A 196 13.98 1.16 -17.75
CA HIS A 196 14.42 0.67 -16.46
C HIS A 196 14.21 -0.84 -16.35
N VAL A 197 15.31 -1.60 -16.20
CA VAL A 197 15.27 -3.07 -16.08
C VAL A 197 14.48 -3.53 -14.83
N GLY A 198 14.47 -2.70 -13.77
CA GLY A 198 13.68 -2.95 -12.56
C GLY A 198 12.16 -2.83 -12.76
N GLY A 199 11.72 -2.43 -13.95
CA GLY A 199 10.30 -2.29 -14.28
C GLY A 199 9.69 -0.99 -13.76
N PHE A 200 8.36 -0.93 -13.87
CA PHE A 200 7.52 0.13 -13.35
C PHE A 200 7.31 -0.08 -11.85
N LEU A 201 7.48 0.93 -11.04
CA LEU A 201 7.38 0.86 -9.58
C LEU A 201 6.26 1.72 -9.01
N PHE A 202 6.00 2.89 -9.60
CA PHE A 202 4.94 3.81 -9.15
C PHE A 202 4.59 4.84 -10.25
N ASP A 203 3.39 5.40 -10.18
CA ASP A 203 2.94 6.49 -11.04
C ASP A 203 3.52 7.84 -10.59
N GLU A 204 3.54 8.81 -11.52
CA GLU A 204 4.03 10.17 -11.24
C GLU A 204 3.19 10.86 -10.15
N ASP A 205 1.91 10.52 -10.04
CA ASP A 205 0.94 11.11 -9.12
C ASP A 205 0.70 10.29 -7.84
N SER A 206 1.53 9.24 -7.56
CA SER A 206 1.35 8.33 -6.43
C SER A 206 2.05 8.77 -5.14
#